data_417e2f6d8530570899ea6c7c2997bdaf
#
_entry.id   417e2f6d8530570899ea6c7c2997bdaf
#
_cell.length_a   1.000
_cell.length_b   1.000
_cell.length_c   1.000
_cell.angle_alpha   90.00
_cell.angle_beta   90.00
_cell.angle_gamma   90.00
#
_symmetry.space_group_name_H-M   'P 1'
#
loop_
_entity.id
_entity.type
_entity.pdbx_description
1 polymer ?
#
loop_
_entity_poly.entity_id
_entity_poly.type
_entity_poly.pdbx_seq_one_letter_code
_entity_poly.pdbx_strand_id
1 'polypeptide(L)'
;MKNEVVLLGHYGSDLTHAQSAWTSTSREISTEKHARIPQLLEMLASEGHHTPFEKSSLHFLVTVDQATHIHLLKHRIGVSINGESARYKELKEDKFYIPDDWPVELQLMLDEYTSIGNAMYHKVLHRLTETHGRKRAKESARFFKTFSSQITMDVMFNFRSFAHFLKLRYDEHAQKEVRELAGEMLKLVKELEGNPFEHTLKAFKY
;
A
#
# COMPACT_ATOMS: atom_id res chain seq x y z
N MET A 1 -3.07 -0.74 -17.87
CA MET A 1 -4.10 -0.86 -16.78
C MET A 1 -3.81 0.16 -15.70
N LYS A 2 -4.78 0.56 -14.87
CA LYS A 2 -4.51 1.44 -13.71
C LYS A 2 -3.91 0.65 -12.55
N ASN A 3 -3.23 1.35 -11.65
CA ASN A 3 -2.90 0.81 -10.34
C ASN A 3 -4.18 0.69 -9.50
N GLU A 4 -4.29 -0.34 -8.68
CA GLU A 4 -5.51 -0.68 -7.95
C GLU A 4 -5.21 -0.95 -6.48
N VAL A 5 -6.15 -0.60 -5.61
CA VAL A 5 -6.11 -0.93 -4.19
C VAL A 5 -7.49 -1.34 -3.68
N VAL A 6 -7.51 -2.33 -2.82
CA VAL A 6 -8.71 -2.80 -2.12
C VAL A 6 -8.39 -2.87 -0.63
N LEU A 7 -9.25 -2.35 0.22
CA LEU A 7 -9.15 -2.55 1.67
C LEU A 7 -9.76 -3.92 2.01
N LEU A 8 -8.92 -4.85 2.43
CA LEU A 8 -9.33 -6.22 2.80
C LEU A 8 -9.98 -6.27 4.18
N GLY A 9 -9.60 -5.35 5.06
CA GLY A 9 -10.15 -5.27 6.40
C GLY A 9 -9.34 -4.36 7.32
N HIS A 10 -9.85 -4.18 8.52
CA HIS A 10 -9.19 -3.40 9.56
C HIS A 10 -9.44 -3.98 10.94
N TYR A 11 -8.61 -3.58 11.88
CA TYR A 11 -8.80 -3.79 13.31
C TYR A 11 -8.59 -2.47 14.04
N GLY A 12 -9.42 -2.22 15.06
CA GLY A 12 -9.32 -1.04 15.91
C GLY A 12 -10.17 0.12 15.42
N SER A 13 -10.09 1.20 16.20
CA SER A 13 -10.88 2.42 16.01
C SER A 13 -10.29 3.56 16.84
N ASP A 14 -10.89 4.75 16.80
CA ASP A 14 -10.62 5.87 17.68
C ASP A 14 -10.67 5.46 19.16
N LEU A 15 -11.67 4.64 19.53
CA LEU A 15 -11.79 4.09 20.89
C LEU A 15 -10.60 3.20 21.25
N THR A 16 -10.13 2.35 20.33
CA THR A 16 -8.97 1.47 20.58
C THR A 16 -7.71 2.28 20.86
N HIS A 17 -7.49 3.37 20.11
CA HIS A 17 -6.37 4.28 20.34
C HIS A 17 -6.49 4.99 21.70
N ALA A 18 -7.68 5.52 22.02
CA ALA A 18 -7.94 6.18 23.31
C ALA A 18 -7.78 5.22 24.49
N GLN A 19 -8.28 3.99 24.40
CA GLN A 19 -8.08 2.95 25.42
C GLN A 19 -6.62 2.65 25.66
N SER A 20 -5.83 2.56 24.59
CA SER A 20 -4.38 2.35 24.71
C SER A 20 -3.71 3.49 25.48
N ALA A 21 -4.08 4.75 25.21
CA ALA A 21 -3.56 5.90 25.96
C ALA A 21 -3.97 5.85 27.42
N TRP A 22 -5.24 5.53 27.73
CA TRP A 22 -5.74 5.45 29.09
C TRP A 22 -5.20 4.26 29.90
N THR A 23 -4.61 3.26 29.28
CA THR A 23 -3.99 2.14 29.97
C THR A 23 -2.94 2.60 31.00
N SER A 24 -2.27 3.72 30.73
CA SER A 24 -1.26 4.30 31.65
C SER A 24 -1.85 5.12 32.80
N THR A 25 -3.15 5.43 32.79
CA THR A 25 -3.80 6.30 33.78
C THR A 25 -5.00 5.64 34.47
N SER A 26 -6.03 5.30 33.74
CA SER A 26 -7.26 4.69 34.26
C SER A 26 -7.96 3.87 33.17
N ARG A 27 -8.22 2.61 33.42
CA ARG A 27 -8.81 1.67 32.45
C ARG A 27 -10.33 1.79 32.34
N GLU A 28 -10.98 2.43 33.31
CA GLU A 28 -12.42 2.63 33.28
C GLU A 28 -12.81 3.60 32.18
N ILE A 29 -13.82 3.25 31.38
CA ILE A 29 -14.34 4.07 30.30
C ILE A 29 -15.67 4.63 30.76
N SER A 30 -15.67 5.90 31.16
CA SER A 30 -16.89 6.65 31.47
C SER A 30 -17.42 7.39 30.24
N THR A 31 -18.67 7.84 30.33
CA THR A 31 -19.29 8.65 29.29
C THR A 31 -18.50 9.95 29.03
N GLU A 32 -17.97 10.58 30.08
CA GLU A 32 -17.13 11.78 29.95
C GLU A 32 -15.83 11.49 29.22
N LYS A 33 -15.19 10.34 29.46
CA LYS A 33 -14.00 9.93 28.69
C LYS A 33 -14.33 9.71 27.23
N HIS A 34 -15.45 9.07 26.92
CA HIS A 34 -15.90 8.88 25.54
C HIS A 34 -16.05 10.22 24.82
N ALA A 35 -16.65 11.22 25.44
CA ALA A 35 -16.81 12.57 24.88
C ALA A 35 -15.46 13.29 24.66
N ARG A 36 -14.38 12.87 25.34
CA ARG A 36 -13.04 13.46 25.24
C ARG A 36 -12.12 12.76 24.23
N ILE A 37 -12.57 11.70 23.57
CA ILE A 37 -11.75 10.98 22.57
C ILE A 37 -11.15 11.94 21.52
N PRO A 38 -11.92 12.82 20.86
CA PRO A 38 -11.36 13.70 19.84
C PRO A 38 -10.19 14.55 20.33
N GLN A 39 -10.35 15.22 21.48
CA GLN A 39 -9.32 16.07 22.06
C GLN A 39 -8.09 15.27 22.53
N LEU A 40 -8.31 14.06 23.08
CA LEU A 40 -7.23 13.18 23.46
C LEU A 40 -6.38 12.77 22.25
N LEU A 41 -7.00 12.33 21.17
CA LEU A 41 -6.29 11.87 19.97
C LEU A 41 -5.54 13.02 19.30
N GLU A 42 -6.13 14.21 19.25
CA GLU A 42 -5.47 15.42 18.74
C GLU A 42 -4.22 15.77 19.56
N MET A 43 -4.34 15.79 20.89
CA MET A 43 -3.21 16.04 21.79
C MET A 43 -2.12 14.98 21.61
N LEU A 44 -2.46 13.69 21.57
CA LEU A 44 -1.48 12.62 21.37
C LEU A 44 -0.73 12.74 20.05
N ALA A 45 -1.43 13.09 18.98
CA ALA A 45 -0.82 13.27 17.65
C ALA A 45 0.08 14.49 17.61
N SER A 46 -0.36 15.63 18.17
CA SER A 46 0.41 16.90 18.17
C SER A 46 1.67 16.84 19.05
N GLU A 47 1.60 16.13 20.18
CA GLU A 47 2.72 15.97 21.11
C GLU A 47 3.66 14.80 20.73
N GLY A 48 3.40 14.10 19.63
CA GLY A 48 4.23 13.00 19.19
C GLY A 48 4.08 11.70 20.01
N HIS A 49 3.04 11.59 20.86
CA HIS A 49 2.73 10.39 21.62
C HIS A 49 2.04 9.34 20.74
N HIS A 50 2.77 8.80 19.76
CA HIS A 50 2.19 7.98 18.68
C HIS A 50 1.98 6.50 19.03
N THR A 51 2.51 5.99 20.14
CA THR A 51 2.35 4.56 20.52
C THR A 51 0.90 4.06 20.59
N PRO A 52 -0.10 4.86 21.04
CA PRO A 52 -1.51 4.43 21.00
C PRO A 52 -2.01 4.11 19.59
N PHE A 53 -1.56 4.85 18.57
CA PHE A 53 -1.95 4.64 17.18
C PHE A 53 -1.33 3.39 16.53
N GLU A 54 -0.45 2.68 17.22
CA GLU A 54 0.08 1.38 16.77
C GLU A 54 -0.86 0.20 17.13
N LYS A 55 -1.96 0.47 17.84
CA LYS A 55 -2.90 -0.56 18.35
C LYS A 55 -4.08 -0.83 17.40
N SER A 56 -3.90 -0.52 16.13
CA SER A 56 -4.85 -0.82 15.07
C SER A 56 -4.13 -1.35 13.85
N SER A 57 -4.85 -1.89 12.91
CA SER A 57 -4.30 -2.31 11.61
C SER A 57 -5.25 -2.00 10.45
N LEU A 58 -4.66 -1.72 9.31
CA LEU A 58 -5.32 -1.51 8.02
C LEU A 58 -4.68 -2.45 7.02
N HIS A 59 -5.44 -3.36 6.42
CA HIS A 59 -4.95 -4.39 5.53
C HIS A 59 -5.45 -4.16 4.10
N PHE A 60 -4.55 -3.91 3.16
CA PHE A 60 -4.84 -3.61 1.77
C PHE A 60 -4.31 -4.69 0.84
N LEU A 61 -5.03 -4.96 -0.23
CA LEU A 61 -4.51 -5.64 -1.42
C LEU A 61 -4.20 -4.57 -2.48
N VAL A 62 -2.97 -4.56 -2.97
CA VAL A 62 -2.46 -3.51 -3.86
C VAL A 62 -1.92 -4.16 -5.13
N THR A 63 -2.37 -3.72 -6.30
CA THR A 63 -1.81 -4.09 -7.60
C THR A 63 -1.22 -2.85 -8.25
N VAL A 64 0.11 -2.79 -8.35
CA VAL A 64 0.83 -1.59 -8.83
C VAL A 64 1.99 -1.95 -9.74
N ASP A 65 2.42 -0.99 -10.54
CA ASP A 65 3.66 -1.06 -11.30
C ASP A 65 4.88 -1.23 -10.39
N GLN A 66 5.98 -1.78 -10.93
CA GLN A 66 7.17 -2.07 -10.13
C GLN A 66 7.86 -0.83 -9.58
N ALA A 67 7.76 0.33 -10.23
CA ALA A 67 8.32 1.57 -9.69
C ALA A 67 7.57 2.00 -8.42
N THR A 68 6.24 2.00 -8.45
CA THR A 68 5.38 2.25 -7.27
C THR A 68 5.59 1.20 -6.17
N HIS A 69 5.74 -0.08 -6.54
CA HIS A 69 6.07 -1.15 -5.60
C HIS A 69 7.35 -0.86 -4.80
N ILE A 70 8.41 -0.38 -5.45
CA ILE A 70 9.67 -0.03 -4.78
C ILE A 70 9.45 1.08 -3.75
N HIS A 71 8.57 2.06 -4.01
CA HIS A 71 8.22 3.10 -3.04
C HIS A 71 7.52 2.51 -1.80
N LEU A 72 6.61 1.54 -1.97
CA LEU A 72 5.95 0.85 -0.85
C LEU A 72 6.95 0.08 0.01
N LEU A 73 7.90 -0.63 -0.60
CA LEU A 73 8.92 -1.42 0.11
C LEU A 73 9.85 -0.58 1.00
N LYS A 74 9.90 0.74 0.83
CA LYS A 74 10.66 1.64 1.71
C LYS A 74 10.01 1.84 3.06
N HIS A 75 8.69 1.60 3.17
CA HIS A 75 7.95 1.69 4.44
C HIS A 75 8.05 0.35 5.17
N ARG A 76 8.93 0.26 6.18
CA ARG A 76 9.26 -1.01 6.85
C ARG A 76 8.89 -1.06 8.34
N ILE A 77 8.68 0.09 8.96
CA ILE A 77 8.39 0.18 10.40
C ILE A 77 6.87 0.14 10.59
N GLY A 78 6.37 -0.88 11.29
CA GLY A 78 4.93 -1.08 11.51
C GLY A 78 4.15 -1.40 10.24
N VAL A 79 4.84 -1.93 9.23
CA VAL A 79 4.27 -2.35 7.93
C VAL A 79 4.68 -3.78 7.66
N SER A 80 3.73 -4.60 7.24
CA SER A 80 3.96 -5.97 6.77
C SER A 80 3.55 -6.06 5.31
N ILE A 81 4.43 -6.61 4.46
CA ILE A 81 4.20 -6.73 3.02
C ILE A 81 4.48 -8.16 2.60
N ASN A 82 3.53 -8.75 1.88
CA ASN A 82 3.71 -10.03 1.21
C ASN A 82 3.26 -9.89 -0.25
N GLY A 83 4.16 -10.12 -1.18
CA GLY A 83 3.91 -9.89 -2.60
C GLY A 83 3.97 -11.16 -3.45
N GLU A 84 3.37 -11.10 -4.62
CA GLU A 84 3.51 -12.14 -5.61
C GLU A 84 4.97 -12.45 -5.88
N SER A 85 5.31 -13.72 -5.88
CA SER A 85 6.67 -14.16 -6.18
C SER A 85 6.73 -14.78 -7.57
N ALA A 86 7.41 -14.10 -8.47
CA ALA A 86 7.74 -14.66 -9.79
C ALA A 86 8.65 -15.90 -9.74
N ARG A 87 9.14 -16.29 -8.55
CA ARG A 87 9.83 -17.57 -8.33
C ARG A 87 8.85 -18.74 -8.24
N TYR A 88 7.68 -18.51 -7.67
CA TYR A 88 6.66 -19.56 -7.45
C TYR A 88 5.56 -19.52 -8.50
N LYS A 89 5.11 -18.32 -8.88
CA LYS A 89 4.05 -18.10 -9.86
C LYS A 89 4.64 -17.67 -11.20
N GLU A 90 4.09 -18.20 -12.29
CA GLU A 90 4.31 -17.67 -13.63
C GLU A 90 3.45 -16.42 -13.82
N LEU A 91 4.05 -15.34 -14.33
CA LEU A 91 3.36 -14.08 -14.61
C LEU A 91 2.62 -14.17 -15.95
N LYS A 92 1.44 -14.81 -15.95
CA LYS A 92 0.68 -15.12 -17.17
C LYS A 92 -0.14 -13.96 -17.71
N GLU A 93 -0.56 -13.05 -16.82
CA GLU A 93 -1.58 -12.05 -17.15
C GLU A 93 -1.00 -10.83 -17.89
N ASP A 94 0.31 -10.69 -17.95
CA ASP A 94 1.03 -9.61 -18.63
C ASP A 94 0.51 -8.20 -18.33
N LYS A 95 -0.01 -8.00 -17.10
CA LYS A 95 -0.52 -6.71 -16.64
C LYS A 95 0.58 -5.67 -16.57
N PHE A 96 0.30 -4.47 -17.06
CA PHE A 96 1.23 -3.35 -16.95
C PHE A 96 0.48 -2.01 -16.90
N TYR A 97 1.14 -1.02 -16.33
CA TYR A 97 0.69 0.35 -16.18
C TYR A 97 1.28 1.24 -17.29
N ILE A 98 0.46 2.15 -17.81
CA ILE A 98 0.92 3.23 -18.70
C ILE A 98 0.44 4.54 -18.08
N PRO A 99 1.34 5.52 -17.82
CA PRO A 99 0.95 6.83 -17.33
C PRO A 99 -0.03 7.53 -18.28
N ASP A 100 -1.16 7.99 -17.77
CA ASP A 100 -2.22 8.60 -18.56
C ASP A 100 -1.97 10.10 -18.90
N ASP A 101 -0.99 10.71 -18.23
CA ASP A 101 -0.55 12.09 -18.43
C ASP A 101 0.61 12.23 -19.43
N TRP A 102 1.09 11.13 -19.99
CA TRP A 102 2.11 11.17 -21.04
C TRP A 102 1.51 11.51 -22.40
N PRO A 103 2.30 12.15 -23.34
CA PRO A 103 1.93 12.23 -24.73
C PRO A 103 1.62 10.85 -25.31
N VAL A 104 0.59 10.76 -26.17
CA VAL A 104 0.10 9.49 -26.73
C VAL A 104 1.20 8.69 -27.41
N GLU A 105 2.12 9.36 -28.14
CA GLU A 105 3.25 8.68 -28.79
C GLU A 105 4.16 7.95 -27.79
N LEU A 106 4.41 8.54 -26.61
CA LEU A 106 5.24 7.92 -25.57
C LEU A 106 4.48 6.80 -24.84
N GLN A 107 3.16 6.93 -24.70
CA GLN A 107 2.33 5.83 -24.19
C GLN A 107 2.41 4.62 -25.14
N LEU A 108 2.31 4.82 -26.44
CA LEU A 108 2.44 3.76 -27.44
C LEU A 108 3.83 3.12 -27.45
N MET A 109 4.89 3.93 -27.32
CA MET A 109 6.27 3.40 -27.19
C MET A 109 6.45 2.53 -25.95
N LEU A 110 5.88 2.94 -24.80
CA LEU A 110 5.96 2.16 -23.57
C LEU A 110 5.13 0.86 -23.66
N ASP A 111 3.96 0.92 -24.32
CA ASP A 111 3.11 -0.24 -24.61
C ASP A 111 3.87 -1.26 -25.45
N GLU A 112 4.45 -0.84 -26.58
CA GLU A 112 5.23 -1.71 -27.46
C GLU A 112 6.44 -2.32 -26.75
N TYR A 113 7.22 -1.48 -26.04
CA TYR A 113 8.38 -1.95 -25.28
C TYR A 113 8.00 -3.00 -24.23
N THR A 114 6.92 -2.76 -23.48
CA THR A 114 6.46 -3.68 -22.46
C THR A 114 5.89 -4.97 -23.06
N SER A 115 5.19 -4.88 -24.17
CA SER A 115 4.66 -6.04 -24.91
C SER A 115 5.79 -6.92 -25.45
N ILE A 116 6.86 -6.33 -25.99
CA ILE A 116 8.07 -7.06 -26.38
C ILE A 116 8.70 -7.74 -25.17
N GLY A 117 8.82 -7.04 -24.03
CA GLY A 117 9.35 -7.59 -22.79
C GLY A 117 8.54 -8.81 -22.30
N ASN A 118 7.21 -8.72 -22.36
CA ASN A 118 6.31 -9.82 -22.00
C ASN A 118 6.50 -11.04 -22.94
N ALA A 119 6.56 -10.81 -24.25
CA ALA A 119 6.82 -11.87 -25.23
C ALA A 119 8.18 -12.57 -24.98
N MET A 120 9.21 -11.78 -24.66
CA MET A 120 10.53 -12.31 -24.33
C MET A 120 10.53 -13.08 -23.02
N TYR A 121 9.80 -12.61 -22.00
CA TYR A 121 9.59 -13.35 -20.74
C TYR A 121 9.08 -14.78 -21.03
N HIS A 122 8.00 -14.92 -21.78
CA HIS A 122 7.42 -16.21 -22.10
C HIS A 122 8.35 -17.10 -22.94
N LYS A 123 8.99 -16.53 -23.96
CA LYS A 123 9.98 -17.23 -24.80
C LYS A 123 11.16 -17.76 -23.98
N VAL A 124 11.72 -16.95 -23.10
CA VAL A 124 12.86 -17.31 -22.25
C VAL A 124 12.43 -18.31 -21.18
N LEU A 125 11.26 -18.15 -20.58
CA LEU A 125 10.69 -19.11 -19.64
C LEU A 125 10.60 -20.50 -20.25
N HIS A 126 10.07 -20.61 -21.47
CA HIS A 126 9.96 -21.90 -22.17
C HIS A 126 11.35 -22.53 -22.37
N ARG A 127 12.27 -21.79 -23.00
CA ARG A 127 13.63 -22.31 -23.29
C ARG A 127 14.43 -22.71 -22.07
N LEU A 128 14.38 -21.88 -21.02
CA LEU A 128 15.09 -22.21 -19.76
C LEU A 128 14.43 -23.35 -19.01
N THR A 129 13.14 -23.60 -19.19
CA THR A 129 12.48 -24.76 -18.60
C THR A 129 13.08 -26.06 -19.10
N GLU A 130 13.40 -26.15 -20.39
CA GLU A 130 13.99 -27.34 -21.01
C GLU A 130 15.43 -27.60 -20.54
N THR A 131 16.22 -26.55 -20.28
CA THR A 131 17.65 -26.68 -19.99
C THR A 131 17.99 -26.56 -18.50
N HIS A 132 17.23 -25.80 -17.72
CA HIS A 132 17.52 -25.48 -16.31
C HIS A 132 16.40 -25.83 -15.34
N GLY A 133 15.27 -26.37 -15.87
CA GLY A 133 14.09 -26.71 -15.10
C GLY A 133 13.20 -25.49 -14.77
N ARG A 134 11.90 -25.75 -14.55
CA ARG A 134 10.84 -24.75 -14.43
C ARG A 134 11.08 -23.73 -13.29
N LYS A 135 11.66 -24.16 -12.18
CA LYS A 135 11.92 -23.25 -11.05
C LYS A 135 12.91 -22.14 -11.45
N ARG A 136 14.09 -22.55 -11.97
CA ARG A 136 15.13 -21.61 -12.38
C ARG A 136 14.69 -20.75 -13.57
N ALA A 137 13.91 -21.33 -14.49
CA ALA A 137 13.34 -20.60 -15.61
C ALA A 137 12.48 -19.41 -15.16
N LYS A 138 11.57 -19.61 -14.19
CA LYS A 138 10.74 -18.53 -13.62
C LYS A 138 11.58 -17.44 -12.94
N GLU A 139 12.60 -17.84 -12.17
CA GLU A 139 13.51 -16.90 -11.51
C GLU A 139 14.25 -16.00 -12.49
N SER A 140 14.64 -16.55 -13.66
CA SER A 140 15.46 -15.84 -14.66
C SER A 140 14.64 -15.08 -15.68
N ALA A 141 13.53 -15.63 -16.17
CA ALA A 141 12.72 -14.99 -17.21
C ALA A 141 12.18 -13.61 -16.79
N ARG A 142 11.92 -13.40 -15.49
CA ARG A 142 11.43 -12.11 -14.96
C ARG A 142 12.36 -10.91 -15.25
N PHE A 143 13.62 -11.12 -15.61
CA PHE A 143 14.51 -10.04 -16.01
C PHE A 143 14.04 -9.31 -17.28
N PHE A 144 13.15 -9.91 -18.05
CA PHE A 144 12.55 -9.29 -19.22
C PHE A 144 11.29 -8.46 -18.92
N LYS A 145 10.76 -8.51 -17.68
CA LYS A 145 9.66 -7.64 -17.27
C LYS A 145 10.16 -6.22 -17.06
N THR A 146 9.35 -5.24 -17.48
CA THR A 146 9.67 -3.82 -17.38
C THR A 146 9.22 -3.23 -16.03
N PHE A 147 9.65 -2.00 -15.74
CA PHE A 147 9.17 -1.27 -14.53
C PHE A 147 7.68 -0.98 -14.56
N SER A 148 7.06 -0.94 -15.74
CA SER A 148 5.60 -0.78 -15.87
C SER A 148 4.82 -2.06 -15.59
N SER A 149 5.47 -3.24 -15.57
CA SER A 149 4.80 -4.51 -15.23
C SER A 149 4.23 -4.45 -13.82
N GLN A 150 2.96 -4.84 -13.67
CA GLN A 150 2.27 -4.80 -12.38
C GLN A 150 2.51 -6.05 -11.56
N ILE A 151 2.52 -5.86 -10.25
CA ILE A 151 2.65 -6.90 -9.23
C ILE A 151 1.57 -6.67 -8.17
N THR A 152 1.02 -7.76 -7.65
CA THR A 152 0.04 -7.71 -6.56
C THR A 152 0.71 -8.07 -5.24
N MET A 153 0.37 -7.32 -4.19
CA MET A 153 0.83 -7.59 -2.83
C MET A 153 -0.26 -7.27 -1.83
N ASP A 154 -0.26 -7.95 -0.70
CA ASP A 154 -0.95 -7.49 0.48
C ASP A 154 -0.02 -6.62 1.35
N VAL A 155 -0.58 -5.56 1.90
CA VAL A 155 0.15 -4.60 2.72
C VAL A 155 -0.67 -4.28 3.96
N MET A 156 -0.11 -4.51 5.13
CA MET A 156 -0.75 -4.17 6.38
C MET A 156 0.04 -3.09 7.12
N PHE A 157 -0.65 -2.03 7.51
CA PHE A 157 -0.12 -0.93 8.33
C PHE A 157 -0.74 -0.96 9.73
N ASN A 158 0.01 -0.59 10.77
CA ASN A 158 -0.62 0.05 11.92
C ASN A 158 -0.95 1.52 11.57
N PHE A 159 -1.84 2.18 12.34
CA PHE A 159 -2.31 3.52 11.96
C PHE A 159 -1.19 4.57 11.99
N ARG A 160 -0.27 4.51 12.97
CA ARG A 160 0.91 5.39 13.01
C ARG A 160 1.72 5.33 11.72
N SER A 161 1.98 4.11 11.24
CA SER A 161 2.76 3.89 10.02
C SER A 161 1.98 4.28 8.77
N PHE A 162 0.67 4.12 8.77
CA PHE A 162 -0.22 4.61 7.71
C PHE A 162 -0.21 6.14 7.63
N ALA A 163 -0.35 6.84 8.76
CA ALA A 163 -0.26 8.29 8.79
C ALA A 163 1.13 8.80 8.31
N HIS A 164 2.21 8.11 8.68
CA HIS A 164 3.55 8.42 8.17
C HIS A 164 3.68 8.15 6.66
N PHE A 165 3.10 7.06 6.16
CA PHE A 165 3.04 6.77 4.72
C PHE A 165 2.31 7.90 3.98
N LEU A 166 1.13 8.30 4.44
CA LEU A 166 0.36 9.40 3.85
C LEU A 166 1.16 10.71 3.84
N LYS A 167 1.80 11.05 4.95
CA LYS A 167 2.64 12.27 5.05
C LYS A 167 3.72 12.34 3.96
N LEU A 168 4.30 11.19 3.58
CA LEU A 168 5.37 11.13 2.58
C LEU A 168 4.87 10.88 1.16
N ARG A 169 3.72 10.25 0.99
CA ARG A 169 3.25 9.77 -0.32
C ARG A 169 1.99 10.45 -0.83
N TYR A 170 1.19 11.04 0.05
CA TYR A 170 0.04 11.87 -0.31
C TYR A 170 0.41 13.37 -0.31
N ASP A 171 1.67 13.65 -0.59
CA ASP A 171 2.25 15.00 -0.71
C ASP A 171 2.38 15.37 -2.20
N GLU A 172 2.25 16.66 -2.54
CA GLU A 172 2.32 17.15 -3.92
C GLU A 172 3.67 16.88 -4.61
N HIS A 173 4.75 16.77 -3.83
CA HIS A 173 6.09 16.46 -4.33
C HIS A 173 6.32 14.95 -4.52
N ALA A 174 5.39 14.10 -4.09
CA ALA A 174 5.49 12.67 -4.33
C ALA A 174 5.21 12.34 -5.80
N GLN A 175 5.84 11.28 -6.31
CA GLN A 175 5.56 10.77 -7.65
C GLN A 175 4.05 10.51 -7.81
N LYS A 176 3.50 10.86 -8.97
CA LYS A 176 2.05 10.82 -9.24
C LYS A 176 1.42 9.48 -8.87
N GLU A 177 1.99 8.37 -9.34
CA GLU A 177 1.42 7.03 -9.17
C GLU A 177 1.29 6.63 -7.68
N VAL A 178 2.33 6.88 -6.89
CA VAL A 178 2.28 6.57 -5.44
C VAL A 178 1.40 7.56 -4.67
N ARG A 179 1.30 8.80 -5.14
CA ARG A 179 0.39 9.80 -4.55
C ARG A 179 -1.07 9.43 -4.78
N GLU A 180 -1.43 9.03 -6.00
CA GLU A 180 -2.77 8.54 -6.33
C GLU A 180 -3.12 7.31 -5.52
N LEU A 181 -2.21 6.35 -5.41
CA LEU A 181 -2.39 5.17 -4.56
C LEU A 181 -2.64 5.55 -3.10
N ALA A 182 -1.84 6.46 -2.53
CA ALA A 182 -1.99 6.92 -1.16
C ALA A 182 -3.35 7.63 -0.94
N GLY A 183 -3.80 8.40 -1.93
CA GLY A 183 -5.12 9.04 -1.92
C GLY A 183 -6.28 8.05 -1.93
N GLU A 184 -6.21 7.02 -2.78
CA GLU A 184 -7.23 5.97 -2.81
C GLU A 184 -7.23 5.14 -1.51
N MET A 185 -6.07 4.83 -0.93
CA MET A 185 -5.99 4.17 0.38
C MET A 185 -6.64 5.00 1.48
N LEU A 186 -6.37 6.31 1.51
CA LEU A 186 -7.00 7.24 2.46
C LEU A 186 -8.51 7.29 2.29
N LYS A 187 -8.99 7.36 1.05
CA LYS A 187 -10.42 7.36 0.72
C LYS A 187 -11.11 6.10 1.23
N LEU A 188 -10.54 4.91 0.96
CA LEU A 188 -11.08 3.64 1.45
C LEU A 188 -11.19 3.59 2.98
N VAL A 189 -10.22 4.17 3.70
CA VAL A 189 -10.29 4.24 5.17
C VAL A 189 -11.39 5.20 5.65
N LYS A 190 -11.59 6.34 4.96
CA LYS A 190 -12.67 7.29 5.28
C LYS A 190 -14.07 6.72 4.99
N GLU A 191 -14.18 5.84 4.00
CA GLU A 191 -15.44 5.20 3.57
C GLU A 191 -15.79 3.95 4.40
N LEU A 192 -15.00 3.56 5.39
CA LEU A 192 -15.35 2.47 6.30
C LEU A 192 -16.67 2.75 7.02
N GLU A 193 -17.51 1.73 7.12
CA GLU A 193 -18.80 1.82 7.80
C GLU A 193 -18.61 2.36 9.24
N GLY A 194 -19.39 3.40 9.58
CA GLY A 194 -19.29 4.07 10.88
C GLY A 194 -18.03 4.92 11.07
N ASN A 195 -17.19 5.07 10.04
CA ASN A 195 -15.95 5.86 10.07
C ASN A 195 -15.14 5.69 11.37
N PRO A 196 -14.65 4.47 11.65
CA PRO A 196 -14.07 4.12 12.96
C PRO A 196 -12.80 4.90 13.31
N PHE A 197 -12.18 5.56 12.35
CA PHE A 197 -10.95 6.34 12.51
C PHE A 197 -11.14 7.84 12.25
N GLU A 198 -12.36 8.35 12.34
CA GLU A 198 -12.67 9.75 12.03
C GLU A 198 -11.80 10.74 12.81
N HIS A 199 -11.74 10.58 14.13
CA HIS A 199 -10.98 11.49 14.99
C HIS A 199 -9.48 11.27 14.88
N THR A 200 -9.04 10.05 14.67
CA THR A 200 -7.62 9.75 14.41
C THR A 200 -7.17 10.38 13.10
N LEU A 201 -7.95 10.26 12.02
CA LEU A 201 -7.64 10.92 10.74
C LEU A 201 -7.54 12.43 10.92
N LYS A 202 -8.51 13.06 11.59
CA LYS A 202 -8.49 14.51 11.90
C LYS A 202 -7.26 14.92 12.72
N ALA A 203 -6.89 14.11 13.72
CA ALA A 203 -5.72 14.36 14.55
C ALA A 203 -4.40 14.38 13.74
N PHE A 204 -4.31 13.56 12.69
CA PHE A 204 -3.20 13.57 11.73
C PHE A 204 -3.42 14.51 10.52
N LYS A 205 -4.48 15.35 10.53
CA LYS A 205 -4.82 16.35 9.51
C LYS A 205 -5.22 15.77 8.13
N TYR A 206 -5.94 14.63 8.14
CA TYR A 206 -6.50 13.99 6.95
C TYR A 206 -8.03 14.01 6.87
#